data_9dfd808439cda883320da42fe273a5b2
#
_entry.id   9dfd808439cda883320da42fe273a5b2
#
_cell.length_a   1.000
_cell.length_b   1.000
_cell.length_c   1.000
_cell.angle_alpha   90.00
_cell.angle_beta   90.00
_cell.angle_gamma   90.00
#
_symmetry.space_group_name_H-M   'P 1'
#
loop_
_entity.id
_entity.type
_entity.pdbx_description
1 polymer ?
#
loop_
_entity_poly.entity_id
_entity_poly.type
_entity_poly.pdbx_seq_one_letter_code
_entity_poly.pdbx_strand_id
1 'polypeptide(L)'
;RQVEEALARVNIELKSKQPQQQDLVKRVITRFGRNLSVGESGSHVATVSADLLSAEIRATTLDELIEIWKREIGVLPGITSLIITEPGIGPQGIAVELRLFHEDLNLLSKASQELVSEVEKYNGVLNAKHDLNVGKPQLGMQITSDGQALDLTPLAIANQLRGAFLGETL
;
A
#
# COMPACT_ATOMS: atom_id res chain seq x y z
N ARG A 1 -2.41 9.84 -6.74
CA ARG A 1 -2.01 11.01 -7.51
C ARG A 1 -0.51 10.99 -7.85
N GLN A 2 0.42 11.08 -6.86
CA GLN A 2 1.87 11.05 -7.13
C GLN A 2 2.30 9.81 -7.94
N VAL A 3 1.76 8.64 -7.64
CA VAL A 3 2.03 7.38 -8.37
C VAL A 3 1.54 7.44 -9.83
N GLU A 4 0.40 8.05 -10.07
CA GLU A 4 -0.17 8.25 -11.42
C GLU A 4 0.64 9.27 -12.22
N GLU A 5 1.02 10.38 -11.59
CA GLU A 5 1.85 11.42 -12.20
C GLU A 5 3.24 10.86 -12.56
N ALA A 6 3.83 10.02 -11.70
CA ALA A 6 5.07 9.32 -12.00
C ALA A 6 4.91 8.40 -13.21
N LEU A 7 3.82 7.65 -13.31
CA LEU A 7 3.55 6.79 -14.45
C LEU A 7 3.37 7.58 -15.76
N ALA A 8 2.76 8.75 -15.70
CA ALA A 8 2.63 9.63 -16.85
C ALA A 8 4.02 10.12 -17.35
N ARG A 9 4.94 10.46 -16.42
CA ARG A 9 6.33 10.83 -16.79
C ARG A 9 7.05 9.65 -17.42
N VAL A 10 6.93 8.46 -16.87
CA VAL A 10 7.49 7.22 -17.43
C VAL A 10 6.98 6.96 -18.84
N ASN A 11 5.66 7.15 -19.06
CA ASN A 11 5.08 6.99 -20.39
C ASN A 11 5.69 7.96 -21.41
N ILE A 12 5.95 9.21 -21.02
CA ILE A 12 6.61 10.21 -21.88
C ILE A 12 8.06 9.80 -22.15
N GLU A 13 8.81 9.39 -21.11
CA GLU A 13 10.21 8.98 -21.24
C GLU A 13 10.38 7.79 -22.20
N LEU A 14 9.51 6.79 -22.04
CA LEU A 14 9.60 5.54 -22.81
C LEU A 14 8.91 5.58 -24.17
N LYS A 15 8.16 6.63 -24.48
CA LYS A 15 7.39 6.75 -25.72
C LYS A 15 8.28 6.64 -26.97
N SER A 16 9.45 7.26 -26.96
CA SER A 16 10.39 7.22 -28.09
C SER A 16 10.95 5.83 -28.36
N LYS A 17 10.98 4.95 -27.37
CA LYS A 17 11.43 3.56 -27.49
C LYS A 17 10.33 2.64 -28.07
N GLN A 18 9.07 3.07 -28.01
CA GLN A 18 7.96 2.22 -28.48
C GLN A 18 7.80 2.27 -30.00
N PRO A 19 7.35 1.17 -30.63
CA PRO A 19 7.03 1.14 -32.06
C PRO A 19 6.05 2.25 -32.43
N GLN A 20 6.31 2.96 -33.50
CA GLN A 20 5.52 4.10 -34.00
C GLN A 20 5.34 5.22 -32.95
N GLN A 21 6.21 5.27 -31.93
CA GLN A 21 6.12 6.23 -30.82
C GLN A 21 4.76 6.23 -30.12
N GLN A 22 4.17 5.04 -29.97
CA GLN A 22 2.90 4.88 -29.26
C GLN A 22 3.09 5.06 -27.74
N ASP A 23 2.00 5.35 -27.07
CA ASP A 23 1.99 5.39 -25.61
C ASP A 23 2.13 3.96 -25.04
N LEU A 24 3.10 3.77 -24.16
CA LEU A 24 3.30 2.50 -23.45
C LEU A 24 2.14 2.22 -22.49
N VAL A 25 1.65 3.26 -21.82
CA VAL A 25 0.53 3.18 -20.88
C VAL A 25 -0.75 3.61 -21.59
N LYS A 26 -1.69 2.69 -21.75
CA LYS A 26 -2.98 2.94 -22.43
C LYS A 26 -4.04 3.48 -21.50
N ARG A 27 -4.06 3.01 -20.28
CA ARG A 27 -5.07 3.37 -19.28
C ARG A 27 -4.51 3.23 -17.88
N VAL A 28 -4.93 4.11 -16.99
CA VAL A 28 -4.65 4.03 -15.56
C VAL A 28 -5.97 4.02 -14.79
N ILE A 29 -6.10 3.12 -13.83
CA ILE A 29 -7.28 3.01 -12.97
C ILE A 29 -6.81 3.00 -11.53
N THR A 30 -7.30 3.94 -10.73
CA THR A 30 -7.07 3.99 -9.29
C THR A 30 -8.30 3.53 -8.53
N ARG A 31 -8.12 2.58 -7.65
CA ARG A 31 -9.15 2.08 -6.72
C ARG A 31 -8.73 2.39 -5.30
N PHE A 32 -9.58 3.11 -4.59
CA PHE A 32 -9.43 3.38 -3.17
C PHE A 32 -10.16 2.34 -2.32
N GLY A 33 -9.65 2.08 -1.14
CA GLY A 33 -10.27 1.18 -0.19
C GLY A 33 -10.03 -0.31 -0.47
N ARG A 34 -9.26 -0.66 -1.50
CA ARG A 34 -8.93 -2.05 -1.83
C ARG A 34 -7.51 -2.20 -2.32
N ASN A 35 -6.81 -3.18 -1.77
CA ASN A 35 -5.56 -3.69 -2.31
C ASN A 35 -5.83 -5.08 -2.91
N LEU A 36 -5.81 -5.16 -4.24
CA LEU A 36 -6.14 -6.39 -4.97
C LEU A 36 -5.06 -7.45 -4.84
N SER A 37 -3.79 -7.05 -4.65
CA SER A 37 -2.66 -7.97 -4.61
C SER A 37 -2.58 -8.79 -3.32
N VAL A 38 -3.06 -8.22 -2.21
CA VAL A 38 -3.03 -8.88 -0.89
C VAL A 38 -4.42 -9.12 -0.30
N GLY A 39 -5.49 -8.77 -1.02
CA GLY A 39 -6.86 -8.97 -0.54
C GLY A 39 -7.26 -8.05 0.62
N GLU A 40 -6.50 -6.98 0.88
CA GLU A 40 -6.74 -6.06 1.99
C GLU A 40 -7.76 -4.97 1.60
N SER A 41 -8.61 -4.59 2.56
CA SER A 41 -9.63 -3.56 2.37
C SER A 41 -9.60 -2.54 3.51
N GLY A 42 -9.86 -1.28 3.20
CA GLY A 42 -9.94 -0.20 4.18
C GLY A 42 -9.52 1.14 3.60
N SER A 43 -9.85 2.23 4.28
CA SER A 43 -9.55 3.60 3.82
C SER A 43 -8.06 3.93 3.71
N HIS A 44 -7.19 3.07 4.25
CA HIS A 44 -5.74 3.21 4.26
C HIS A 44 -5.06 2.53 3.07
N VAL A 45 -5.81 1.87 2.19
CA VAL A 45 -5.25 1.16 1.03
C VAL A 45 -5.77 1.72 -0.28
N ALA A 46 -4.94 1.64 -1.31
CA ALA A 46 -5.31 1.96 -2.67
C ALA A 46 -4.53 1.09 -3.66
N THR A 47 -5.11 0.86 -4.82
CA THR A 47 -4.46 0.16 -5.94
C THR A 47 -4.48 1.04 -7.17
N VAL A 48 -3.32 1.23 -7.78
CA VAL A 48 -3.17 1.85 -9.09
C VAL A 48 -2.85 0.75 -10.09
N SER A 49 -3.73 0.54 -11.06
CA SER A 49 -3.56 -0.44 -12.14
C SER A 49 -3.31 0.29 -13.45
N ALA A 50 -2.37 -0.21 -14.25
CA ALA A 50 -2.06 0.34 -15.56
C ALA A 50 -2.21 -0.75 -16.64
N ASP A 51 -3.00 -0.44 -17.67
CA ASP A 51 -3.04 -1.23 -18.88
C ASP A 51 -1.92 -0.76 -19.80
N LEU A 52 -1.07 -1.69 -20.23
CA LEU A 52 0.09 -1.42 -21.05
C LEU A 52 -0.16 -1.80 -22.51
N LEU A 53 0.72 -1.31 -23.37
CA LEU A 53 0.85 -1.82 -24.73
C LEU A 53 1.14 -3.34 -24.69
N SER A 54 0.57 -4.08 -25.63
CA SER A 54 0.74 -5.55 -25.66
C SER A 54 2.20 -5.97 -25.58
N ALA A 55 2.49 -7.03 -24.83
CA ALA A 55 3.83 -7.58 -24.68
C ALA A 55 4.50 -7.98 -26.00
N GLU A 56 3.68 -8.33 -27.00
CA GLU A 56 4.17 -8.73 -28.33
C GLU A 56 4.73 -7.57 -29.15
N ILE A 57 4.30 -6.35 -28.86
CA ILE A 57 4.66 -5.17 -29.66
C ILE A 57 5.43 -4.12 -28.86
N ARG A 58 5.39 -4.14 -27.53
CA ARG A 58 6.12 -3.18 -26.70
C ARG A 58 7.62 -3.48 -26.72
N ALA A 59 8.43 -2.45 -26.85
CA ALA A 59 9.89 -2.57 -26.82
C ALA A 59 10.49 -2.55 -25.40
N THR A 60 9.69 -2.22 -24.39
CA THR A 60 10.11 -2.12 -22.99
C THR A 60 9.67 -3.37 -22.23
N THR A 61 10.58 -3.98 -21.48
CA THR A 61 10.24 -5.09 -20.58
C THR A 61 9.46 -4.58 -19.38
N LEU A 62 8.77 -5.49 -18.67
CA LEU A 62 8.04 -5.12 -17.47
C LEU A 62 8.98 -4.73 -16.33
N ASP A 63 10.11 -5.43 -16.19
CA ASP A 63 11.12 -5.13 -15.17
C ASP A 63 11.69 -3.74 -15.36
N GLU A 64 12.07 -3.38 -16.60
CA GLU A 64 12.54 -2.03 -16.94
C GLU A 64 11.49 -0.96 -16.58
N LEU A 65 10.22 -1.21 -16.92
CA LEU A 65 9.13 -0.31 -16.56
C LEU A 65 8.99 -0.14 -15.04
N ILE A 66 9.01 -1.25 -14.30
CA ILE A 66 8.87 -1.24 -12.83
C ILE A 66 10.02 -0.46 -12.18
N GLU A 67 11.25 -0.67 -12.62
CA GLU A 67 12.42 0.04 -12.10
C GLU A 67 12.33 1.55 -12.35
N ILE A 68 12.00 1.95 -13.58
CA ILE A 68 11.83 3.36 -13.92
C ILE A 68 10.67 3.97 -13.14
N TRP A 69 9.55 3.26 -13.04
CA TRP A 69 8.38 3.74 -12.31
C TRP A 69 8.68 3.91 -10.81
N LYS A 70 9.35 2.95 -10.17
CA LYS A 70 9.80 3.08 -8.78
C LYS A 70 10.69 4.31 -8.59
N ARG A 71 11.63 4.53 -9.47
CA ARG A 71 12.52 5.71 -9.45
C ARG A 71 11.72 7.02 -9.55
N GLU A 72 10.76 7.08 -10.47
CA GLU A 72 9.92 8.27 -10.68
C GLU A 72 8.92 8.54 -9.55
N ILE A 73 8.44 7.50 -8.88
CA ILE A 73 7.58 7.65 -7.70
C ILE A 73 8.34 8.32 -6.56
N GLY A 74 9.59 7.89 -6.33
CA GLY A 74 10.41 8.38 -5.23
C GLY A 74 9.80 8.07 -3.86
N VAL A 75 10.08 8.93 -2.88
CA VAL A 75 9.55 8.77 -1.51
C VAL A 75 8.10 9.24 -1.46
N LEU A 76 7.23 8.39 -0.91
CA LEU A 76 5.81 8.68 -0.69
C LEU A 76 5.57 8.98 0.81
N PRO A 77 5.40 10.24 1.21
CA PRO A 77 5.12 10.57 2.61
C PRO A 77 3.81 9.90 3.07
N GLY A 78 3.85 9.29 4.26
CA GLY A 78 2.67 8.65 4.86
C GLY A 78 2.28 7.28 4.26
N ILE A 79 3.06 6.74 3.34
CA ILE A 79 2.89 5.39 2.83
C ILE A 79 3.88 4.46 3.54
N THR A 80 3.36 3.43 4.16
CA THR A 80 4.16 2.41 4.86
C THR A 80 4.69 1.33 3.94
N SER A 81 3.98 1.02 2.84
CA SER A 81 4.38 -0.01 1.89
C SER A 81 3.87 0.31 0.50
N LEU A 82 4.74 0.20 -0.48
CA LEU A 82 4.42 0.27 -1.91
C LEU A 82 4.87 -1.03 -2.58
N ILE A 83 3.94 -1.73 -3.18
CA ILE A 83 4.19 -2.96 -3.93
C ILE A 83 3.82 -2.69 -5.39
N ILE A 84 4.78 -2.90 -6.30
CA ILE A 84 4.54 -2.84 -7.74
C ILE A 84 4.76 -4.25 -8.28
N THR A 85 3.73 -4.82 -8.86
CA THR A 85 3.74 -6.20 -9.36
C THR A 85 2.85 -6.34 -10.58
N GLU A 86 3.11 -7.36 -11.36
CA GLU A 86 2.22 -7.81 -12.42
C GLU A 86 1.04 -8.58 -11.82
N PRO A 87 -0.20 -8.38 -12.31
CA PRO A 87 -1.30 -9.26 -11.97
C PRO A 87 -1.02 -10.65 -12.53
N GLY A 88 -0.73 -11.61 -11.69
CA GLY A 88 -0.51 -12.99 -12.12
C GLY A 88 -1.81 -13.72 -12.40
N ILE A 89 -1.76 -14.62 -13.36
CA ILE A 89 -2.83 -15.57 -13.64
C ILE A 89 -2.56 -16.83 -12.81
N GLY A 90 -3.34 -17.05 -11.76
CA GLY A 90 -3.23 -18.23 -10.90
C GLY A 90 -2.88 -17.91 -9.44
N PRO A 91 -2.78 -18.94 -8.58
CA PRO A 91 -2.39 -18.76 -7.18
C PRO A 91 -0.94 -18.32 -7.12
N GLN A 92 -0.74 -17.01 -6.96
CA GLN A 92 0.59 -16.46 -6.67
C GLN A 92 0.89 -16.68 -5.20
N GLY A 93 1.71 -17.67 -4.91
CA GLY A 93 2.26 -17.88 -3.58
C GLY A 93 3.33 -16.83 -3.25
N ILE A 94 3.52 -16.58 -1.96
CA ILE A 94 4.69 -15.87 -1.46
C ILE A 94 5.90 -16.78 -1.70
N ALA A 95 6.88 -16.32 -2.48
CA ALA A 95 8.03 -17.15 -2.86
C ALA A 95 8.87 -17.59 -1.64
N VAL A 96 9.00 -16.70 -0.66
CA VAL A 96 9.68 -16.96 0.62
C VAL A 96 8.86 -16.35 1.74
N GLU A 97 8.49 -17.14 2.74
CA GLU A 97 7.84 -16.70 3.96
C GLU A 97 8.74 -17.10 5.15
N LEU A 98 9.13 -16.10 5.92
CA LEU A 98 9.93 -16.29 7.14
C LEU A 98 9.06 -15.87 8.34
N ARG A 99 9.03 -16.72 9.37
CA ARG A 99 8.26 -16.44 10.58
C ARG A 99 9.19 -16.21 11.76
N LEU A 100 9.07 -15.03 12.35
CA LEU A 100 9.80 -14.65 13.55
C LEU A 100 8.86 -14.77 14.76
N PHE A 101 9.38 -15.26 15.89
CA PHE A 101 8.63 -15.40 17.12
C PHE A 101 9.41 -14.78 18.27
N HIS A 102 8.78 -13.89 19.02
CA HIS A 102 9.32 -13.35 20.25
C HIS A 102 8.18 -12.76 21.10
N GLU A 103 8.33 -12.77 22.43
CA GLU A 103 7.36 -12.21 23.38
C GLU A 103 7.38 -10.68 23.39
N ASP A 104 8.55 -10.06 23.21
CA ASP A 104 8.72 -8.63 23.12
C ASP A 104 8.46 -8.15 21.68
N LEU A 105 7.34 -7.45 21.49
CA LEU A 105 6.90 -6.93 20.19
C LEU A 105 7.84 -5.85 19.65
N ASN A 106 8.52 -5.08 20.51
CA ASN A 106 9.45 -4.05 20.06
C ASN A 106 10.70 -4.69 19.46
N LEU A 107 11.22 -5.72 20.13
CA LEU A 107 12.35 -6.48 19.62
C LEU A 107 11.98 -7.23 18.34
N LEU A 108 10.79 -7.81 18.30
CA LEU A 108 10.27 -8.48 17.09
C LEU A 108 10.15 -7.52 15.91
N SER A 109 9.61 -6.31 16.15
CA SER A 109 9.50 -5.26 15.12
C SER A 109 10.87 -4.86 14.57
N LYS A 110 11.85 -4.63 15.47
CA LYS A 110 13.19 -4.26 15.07
C LYS A 110 13.87 -5.38 14.26
N ALA A 111 13.78 -6.61 14.73
CA ALA A 111 14.33 -7.76 14.02
C ALA A 111 13.68 -7.97 12.64
N SER A 112 12.36 -7.78 12.53
CA SER A 112 11.66 -7.88 11.24
C SER A 112 12.10 -6.81 10.25
N GLN A 113 12.30 -5.57 10.71
CA GLN A 113 12.78 -4.47 9.87
C GLN A 113 14.22 -4.71 9.40
N GLU A 114 15.10 -5.16 10.30
CA GLU A 114 16.48 -5.52 9.97
C GLU A 114 16.51 -6.66 8.96
N LEU A 115 15.68 -7.69 9.15
CA LEU A 115 15.57 -8.82 8.21
C LEU A 115 15.11 -8.38 6.82
N VAL A 116 14.08 -7.54 6.72
CA VAL A 116 13.62 -6.98 5.44
C VAL A 116 14.76 -6.23 4.75
N SER A 117 15.44 -5.34 5.49
CA SER A 117 16.55 -4.54 4.95
C SER A 117 17.73 -5.41 4.48
N GLU A 118 17.96 -6.55 5.14
CA GLU A 118 19.02 -7.48 4.74
C GLU A 118 18.64 -8.29 3.51
N VAL A 119 17.41 -8.80 3.48
CA VAL A 119 16.89 -9.60 2.36
C VAL A 119 16.78 -8.79 1.08
N GLU A 120 16.43 -7.50 1.16
CA GLU A 120 16.38 -6.60 -0.01
C GLU A 120 17.73 -6.39 -0.71
N LYS A 121 18.85 -6.69 -0.06
CA LYS A 121 20.17 -6.59 -0.68
C LYS A 121 20.47 -7.71 -1.67
N TYR A 122 19.72 -8.80 -1.65
CA TYR A 122 19.94 -9.94 -2.53
C TYR A 122 19.31 -9.69 -3.90
N ASN A 123 20.08 -9.97 -4.96
CA ASN A 123 19.60 -9.87 -6.32
C ASN A 123 18.40 -10.80 -6.56
N GLY A 124 17.35 -10.29 -7.16
CA GLY A 124 16.12 -11.04 -7.46
C GLY A 124 15.09 -10.99 -6.34
N VAL A 125 15.38 -10.38 -5.20
CA VAL A 125 14.38 -10.12 -4.16
C VAL A 125 13.63 -8.85 -4.51
N LEU A 126 12.32 -9.00 -4.68
CA LEU A 126 11.40 -7.89 -4.95
C LEU A 126 10.33 -7.85 -3.86
N ASN A 127 10.00 -6.64 -3.41
CA ASN A 127 8.88 -6.40 -2.49
C ASN A 127 8.97 -7.16 -1.15
N ALA A 128 10.16 -7.21 -0.53
CA ALA A 128 10.28 -7.74 0.83
C ALA A 128 9.47 -6.87 1.80
N LYS A 129 8.73 -7.51 2.70
CA LYS A 129 7.91 -6.81 3.70
C LYS A 129 7.71 -7.69 4.94
N HIS A 130 7.43 -7.05 6.05
CA HIS A 130 6.90 -7.73 7.24
C HIS A 130 5.42 -7.39 7.43
N ASP A 131 4.71 -8.23 8.16
CA ASP A 131 3.29 -8.08 8.48
C ASP A 131 3.02 -7.45 9.85
N LEU A 132 4.08 -7.21 10.66
CA LEU A 132 3.97 -6.54 11.94
C LEU A 132 3.71 -5.05 11.75
N ASN A 133 2.45 -4.72 11.42
CA ASN A 133 2.02 -3.35 11.33
C ASN A 133 1.55 -2.86 12.70
N VAL A 134 2.02 -1.69 13.11
CA VAL A 134 1.44 -0.98 14.25
C VAL A 134 -0.01 -0.67 13.88
N GLY A 135 -0.96 -1.29 14.59
CA GLY A 135 -2.38 -1.07 14.37
C GLY A 135 -2.76 0.40 14.48
N LYS A 136 -3.98 0.74 14.05
CA LYS A 136 -4.48 2.11 14.18
C LYS A 136 -4.42 2.53 15.65
N PRO A 137 -3.99 3.77 15.96
CA PRO A 137 -4.02 4.28 17.32
C PRO A 137 -5.42 4.14 17.90
N GLN A 138 -5.51 3.52 19.07
CA GLN A 138 -6.77 3.39 19.80
C GLN A 138 -6.75 4.39 20.95
N LEU A 139 -7.78 5.23 21.01
CA LEU A 139 -7.99 6.15 22.13
C LEU A 139 -8.92 5.46 23.13
N GLY A 140 -8.37 5.00 24.25
CA GLY A 140 -9.14 4.56 25.40
C GLY A 140 -9.70 5.77 26.14
N MET A 141 -11.02 5.87 26.28
CA MET A 141 -11.66 6.96 27.01
C MET A 141 -12.30 6.42 28.29
N GLN A 142 -12.15 7.15 29.37
CA GLN A 142 -12.81 6.86 30.65
C GLN A 142 -13.63 8.09 31.07
N ILE A 143 -14.81 7.83 31.64
CA ILE A 143 -15.66 8.90 32.17
C ILE A 143 -15.08 9.33 33.50
N THR A 144 -14.88 10.63 33.66
CA THR A 144 -14.45 11.24 34.92
C THR A 144 -15.61 11.26 35.94
N SER A 145 -15.30 11.48 37.22
CA SER A 145 -16.32 11.67 38.25
C SER A 145 -17.30 12.79 37.94
N ASP A 146 -16.81 13.88 37.35
CA ASP A 146 -17.67 15.01 36.94
C ASP A 146 -18.60 14.63 35.79
N GLY A 147 -18.10 13.83 34.84
CA GLY A 147 -18.91 13.30 33.75
C GLY A 147 -20.01 12.36 34.27
N GLN A 148 -19.73 11.54 35.29
CA GLN A 148 -20.74 10.69 35.94
C GLN A 148 -21.78 11.54 36.65
N ALA A 149 -21.37 12.64 37.29
CA ALA A 149 -22.31 13.56 37.96
C ALA A 149 -23.25 14.29 36.97
N LEU A 150 -22.88 14.34 35.69
CA LEU A 150 -23.70 14.86 34.59
C LEU A 150 -24.48 13.78 33.86
N ASP A 151 -24.63 12.58 34.43
CA ASP A 151 -25.30 11.43 33.85
C ASP A 151 -24.77 10.99 32.48
N LEU A 152 -23.51 11.31 32.18
CA LEU A 152 -22.88 10.85 30.95
C LEU A 152 -22.59 9.35 31.02
N THR A 153 -23.09 8.61 30.04
CA THR A 153 -22.81 7.18 29.93
C THR A 153 -21.77 6.93 28.84
N PRO A 154 -20.98 5.82 28.92
CA PRO A 154 -20.04 5.44 27.87
C PRO A 154 -20.70 5.33 26.49
N LEU A 155 -21.93 4.83 26.46
CA LEU A 155 -22.70 4.67 25.23
C LEU A 155 -23.11 6.02 24.61
N ALA A 156 -23.54 6.98 25.45
CA ALA A 156 -23.90 8.32 24.98
C ALA A 156 -22.69 9.03 24.36
N ILE A 157 -21.53 8.96 25.01
CA ILE A 157 -20.28 9.55 24.49
C ILE A 157 -19.86 8.85 23.19
N ALA A 158 -19.91 7.51 23.14
CA ALA A 158 -19.56 6.76 21.94
C ALA A 158 -20.45 7.12 20.74
N ASN A 159 -21.76 7.28 20.96
CA ASN A 159 -22.70 7.67 19.91
C ASN A 159 -22.45 9.11 19.42
N GLN A 160 -22.19 10.06 20.31
CA GLN A 160 -21.85 11.43 19.94
C GLN A 160 -20.56 11.50 19.14
N LEU A 161 -19.52 10.80 19.54
CA LEU A 161 -18.25 10.73 18.83
C LEU A 161 -18.44 10.06 17.47
N ARG A 162 -19.19 8.98 17.39
CA ARG A 162 -19.51 8.31 16.14
C ARG A 162 -20.25 9.25 15.19
N GLY A 163 -21.29 9.95 15.66
CA GLY A 163 -22.03 10.93 14.85
C GLY A 163 -21.15 12.06 14.35
N ALA A 164 -20.25 12.58 15.21
CA ALA A 164 -19.36 13.69 14.86
C ALA A 164 -18.29 13.29 13.83
N PHE A 165 -17.73 12.08 13.90
CA PHE A 165 -16.58 11.66 13.06
C PHE A 165 -16.95 10.74 11.90
N LEU A 166 -17.99 9.91 12.02
CA LEU A 166 -18.42 8.96 10.99
C LEU A 166 -19.75 9.32 10.34
N GLY A 167 -20.51 10.24 10.94
CA GLY A 167 -21.87 10.55 10.54
C GLY A 167 -22.89 9.56 11.06
N GLU A 168 -24.17 9.90 10.91
CA GLU A 168 -25.30 9.01 11.19
C GLU A 168 -25.92 8.53 9.89
N THR A 169 -26.31 7.25 9.87
CA THR A 169 -27.11 6.69 8.78
C THR A 169 -28.59 6.94 9.13
N LEU A 170 -29.28 7.68 8.30
CA LEU A 170 -30.73 7.91 8.38
C LEU A 170 -31.49 6.66 7.95
#